data_c0560960c9a6311e160facf832f79ce2
#
_entry.id   c0560960c9a6311e160facf832f79ce2
#
_cell.length_a   1.000
_cell.length_b   1.000
_cell.length_c   1.000
_cell.angle_alpha   90.00
_cell.angle_beta   90.00
_cell.angle_gamma   90.00
#
_symmetry.space_group_name_H-M   'P 1'
#
loop_
_entity.id
_entity.type
_entity.pdbx_description
1 polymer ?
#
loop_
_entity_poly.entity_id
_entity_poly.type
_entity_poly.pdbx_seq_one_letter_code
_entity_poly.pdbx_strand_id
1 'polypeptide(L)'
;MTSPQNTALAETLARERALISRILAGETDLFHDLIRPYEHMVFSTVFAMVKNEAEAEDGAQDTMISAFRHLASFRGDAKFSTWLVTIAMNEGRKRLRKTKATVIESLDEDKEAHEGDFTPVALTDWREIPSVALEKKELREQVRAAVQDLPQIYREVVVLRDLEELNQEETALALGIPITLVKVRLHRGRIMMQKKLVPYLKTARLSLKNGLLGRFQQ
;
A
#
# COMPACT_ATOMS: atom_id res chain seq x y z
N MET A 1 -31.42 -2.94 8.65
CA MET A 1 -31.09 -1.93 7.62
C MET A 1 -29.61 -2.06 7.30
N THR A 2 -29.27 -2.64 6.18
CA THR A 2 -27.86 -2.80 5.73
C THR A 2 -27.34 -1.42 5.33
N SER A 3 -26.17 -1.04 5.85
CA SER A 3 -25.51 0.22 5.49
C SER A 3 -25.20 0.26 3.98
N PRO A 4 -25.35 1.41 3.28
CA PRO A 4 -25.07 1.53 1.85
C PRO A 4 -23.67 1.07 1.44
N GLN A 5 -22.68 1.17 2.34
CA GLN A 5 -21.32 0.66 2.13
C GLN A 5 -21.26 -0.87 2.05
N ASN A 6 -22.11 -1.57 2.80
CA ASN A 6 -22.14 -3.04 2.79
C ASN A 6 -22.80 -3.59 1.51
N THR A 7 -23.73 -2.83 0.94
CA THR A 7 -24.38 -3.16 -0.35
C THR A 7 -23.39 -3.00 -1.50
N ALA A 8 -22.67 -1.88 -1.57
CA ALA A 8 -21.67 -1.63 -2.62
C ALA A 8 -20.53 -2.66 -2.62
N LEU A 9 -20.07 -3.07 -1.43
CA LEU A 9 -19.06 -4.12 -1.30
C LEU A 9 -19.58 -5.48 -1.80
N ALA A 10 -20.81 -5.83 -1.44
CA ALA A 10 -21.44 -7.08 -1.88
C ALA A 10 -21.61 -7.13 -3.41
N GLU A 11 -22.01 -6.02 -4.03
CA GLU A 11 -22.13 -5.87 -5.48
C GLU A 11 -20.77 -6.02 -6.19
N THR A 12 -19.72 -5.40 -5.64
CA THR A 12 -18.36 -5.54 -6.18
C THR A 12 -17.88 -6.99 -6.15
N LEU A 13 -18.05 -7.68 -5.03
CA LEU A 13 -17.66 -9.08 -4.89
C LEU A 13 -18.48 -10.01 -5.82
N ALA A 14 -19.76 -9.72 -6.00
CA ALA A 14 -20.61 -10.48 -6.93
C ALA A 14 -20.15 -10.29 -8.39
N ARG A 15 -19.82 -9.04 -8.78
CA ARG A 15 -19.29 -8.72 -10.10
C ARG A 15 -17.95 -9.42 -10.36
N GLU A 16 -17.03 -9.38 -9.41
CA GLU A 16 -15.72 -10.06 -9.50
C GLU A 16 -15.90 -11.56 -9.73
N ARG A 17 -16.75 -12.21 -8.92
CA ARG A 17 -17.04 -13.64 -9.07
C ARG A 17 -17.61 -13.99 -10.41
N ALA A 18 -18.54 -13.18 -10.93
CA ALA A 18 -19.12 -13.36 -12.25
C ALA A 18 -18.06 -13.23 -13.36
N LEU A 19 -17.19 -12.21 -13.29
CA LEU A 19 -16.09 -12.04 -14.24
C LEU A 19 -15.13 -13.22 -14.21
N ILE A 20 -14.69 -13.63 -13.01
CA ILE A 20 -13.78 -14.78 -12.83
C ILE A 20 -14.38 -16.05 -13.44
N SER A 21 -15.65 -16.33 -13.17
CA SER A 21 -16.32 -17.51 -13.72
C SER A 21 -16.35 -17.50 -15.25
N ARG A 22 -16.64 -16.36 -15.86
CA ARG A 22 -16.67 -16.19 -17.32
C ARG A 22 -15.29 -16.32 -17.96
N ILE A 23 -14.27 -15.74 -17.32
CA ILE A 23 -12.87 -15.83 -17.78
C ILE A 23 -12.42 -17.30 -17.77
N LEU A 24 -12.74 -18.04 -16.69
CA LEU A 24 -12.41 -19.46 -16.58
C LEU A 24 -13.21 -20.33 -17.56
N ALA A 25 -14.37 -19.85 -18.03
CA ALA A 25 -15.15 -20.48 -19.10
C ALA A 25 -14.63 -20.18 -20.52
N GLY A 26 -13.58 -19.34 -20.67
CA GLY A 26 -12.92 -19.05 -21.95
C GLY A 26 -13.06 -17.61 -22.45
N GLU A 27 -13.82 -16.73 -21.76
CA GLU A 27 -13.94 -15.32 -22.13
C GLU A 27 -12.74 -14.51 -21.60
N THR A 28 -11.55 -14.83 -22.09
CA THR A 28 -10.27 -14.32 -21.57
C THR A 28 -10.12 -12.80 -21.67
N ASP A 29 -10.77 -12.15 -22.62
CA ASP A 29 -10.72 -10.69 -22.81
C ASP A 29 -11.30 -9.92 -21.61
N LEU A 30 -12.19 -10.54 -20.84
CA LEU A 30 -12.74 -9.96 -19.62
C LEU A 30 -11.73 -9.83 -18.47
N PHE A 31 -10.55 -10.45 -18.60
CA PHE A 31 -9.52 -10.33 -17.58
C PHE A 31 -9.07 -8.89 -17.38
N HIS A 32 -9.00 -8.10 -18.45
CA HIS A 32 -8.68 -6.68 -18.34
C HIS A 32 -9.71 -5.92 -17.48
N ASP A 33 -11.01 -6.20 -17.66
CA ASP A 33 -12.06 -5.56 -16.86
C ASP A 33 -12.01 -5.97 -15.38
N LEU A 34 -11.55 -7.19 -15.10
CA LEU A 34 -11.36 -7.68 -13.72
C LEU A 34 -10.21 -6.96 -13.02
N ILE A 35 -9.07 -6.77 -13.69
CA ILE A 35 -7.86 -6.23 -13.04
C ILE A 35 -7.75 -4.72 -13.06
N ARG A 36 -8.40 -4.04 -14.01
CA ARG A 36 -8.33 -2.59 -14.18
C ARG A 36 -8.51 -1.76 -12.89
N PRO A 37 -9.45 -2.07 -11.99
CA PRO A 37 -9.58 -1.35 -10.71
C PRO A 37 -8.37 -1.50 -9.78
N TYR A 38 -7.50 -2.49 -10.02
CA TYR A 38 -6.39 -2.88 -9.14
C TYR A 38 -5.00 -2.53 -9.70
N GLU A 39 -4.91 -1.99 -10.92
CA GLU A 39 -3.64 -1.68 -11.57
C GLU A 39 -2.74 -0.77 -10.72
N HIS A 40 -3.32 0.31 -10.16
CA HIS A 40 -2.59 1.22 -9.28
C HIS A 40 -2.10 0.52 -8.01
N MET A 41 -2.94 -0.28 -7.36
CA MET A 41 -2.61 -1.03 -6.16
C MET A 41 -1.45 -2.02 -6.41
N VAL A 42 -1.48 -2.73 -7.54
CA VAL A 42 -0.40 -3.66 -7.94
C VAL A 42 0.90 -2.89 -8.17
N PHE A 43 0.86 -1.81 -8.94
CA PHE A 43 2.02 -0.96 -9.18
C PHE A 43 2.60 -0.41 -7.88
N SER A 44 1.78 0.20 -7.01
CA SER A 44 2.21 0.75 -5.72
C SER A 44 2.85 -0.30 -4.83
N THR A 45 2.28 -1.51 -4.81
CA THR A 45 2.80 -2.64 -4.03
C THR A 45 4.20 -3.05 -4.51
N VAL A 46 4.39 -3.23 -5.82
CA VAL A 46 5.70 -3.58 -6.38
C VAL A 46 6.70 -2.43 -6.19
N PHE A 47 6.28 -1.18 -6.45
CA PHE A 47 7.11 0.01 -6.29
C PHE A 47 7.60 0.19 -4.84
N ALA A 48 6.76 -0.13 -3.85
CA ALA A 48 7.17 -0.13 -2.45
C ALA A 48 8.37 -1.05 -2.17
N MET A 49 8.58 -2.06 -2.98
CA MET A 49 9.69 -2.99 -2.82
C MET A 49 10.92 -2.57 -3.62
N VAL A 50 10.75 -2.31 -4.91
CA VAL A 50 11.88 -2.12 -5.84
C VAL A 50 12.40 -0.67 -5.88
N LYS A 51 11.59 0.32 -5.53
CA LYS A 51 11.91 1.77 -5.51
C LYS A 51 12.36 2.35 -6.87
N ASN A 52 12.12 1.66 -7.94
CA ASN A 52 12.43 2.06 -9.30
C ASN A 52 11.16 1.95 -10.14
N GLU A 53 10.81 3.00 -10.88
CA GLU A 53 9.56 3.10 -11.62
C GLU A 53 9.49 2.06 -12.76
N ALA A 54 10.53 1.96 -13.56
CA ALA A 54 10.60 0.99 -14.66
C ALA A 54 10.52 -0.46 -14.14
N GLU A 55 11.27 -0.79 -13.08
CA GLU A 55 11.19 -2.10 -12.43
C GLU A 55 9.81 -2.38 -11.83
N ALA A 56 9.11 -1.33 -11.35
CA ALA A 56 7.76 -1.46 -10.80
C ALA A 56 6.72 -1.68 -11.90
N GLU A 57 6.83 -0.99 -13.03
CA GLU A 57 5.98 -1.21 -14.21
C GLU A 57 6.11 -2.64 -14.75
N ASP A 58 7.35 -3.08 -14.96
CA ASP A 58 7.63 -4.46 -15.37
C ASP A 58 7.12 -5.49 -14.36
N GLY A 59 7.30 -5.22 -13.05
CA GLY A 59 6.82 -6.11 -12.00
C GLY A 59 5.29 -6.13 -11.87
N ALA A 60 4.64 -5.00 -12.14
CA ALA A 60 3.19 -4.94 -12.22
C ALA A 60 2.67 -5.77 -13.42
N GLN A 61 3.31 -5.66 -14.58
CA GLN A 61 2.97 -6.45 -15.75
C GLN A 61 3.17 -7.96 -15.49
N ASP A 62 4.30 -8.37 -14.91
CA ASP A 62 4.54 -9.77 -14.51
C ASP A 62 3.50 -10.27 -13.51
N THR A 63 3.06 -9.40 -12.59
CA THR A 63 1.98 -9.69 -11.64
C THR A 63 0.68 -9.98 -12.36
N MET A 64 0.29 -9.17 -13.35
CA MET A 64 -0.94 -9.37 -14.12
C MET A 64 -0.89 -10.68 -14.92
N ILE A 65 0.25 -10.98 -15.56
CA ILE A 65 0.46 -12.24 -16.27
C ILE A 65 0.37 -13.43 -15.31
N SER A 66 0.99 -13.32 -14.13
CA SER A 66 0.95 -14.36 -13.10
C SER A 66 -0.45 -14.57 -12.57
N ALA A 67 -1.19 -13.48 -12.31
CA ALA A 67 -2.58 -13.53 -11.86
C ALA A 67 -3.49 -14.21 -12.90
N PHE A 68 -3.33 -13.90 -14.18
CA PHE A 68 -4.07 -14.56 -15.25
C PHE A 68 -3.81 -16.07 -15.27
N ARG A 69 -2.54 -16.47 -15.23
CA ARG A 69 -2.13 -17.89 -15.26
C ARG A 69 -2.64 -18.69 -14.06
N HIS A 70 -2.75 -18.03 -12.90
CA HIS A 70 -3.15 -18.69 -11.64
C HIS A 70 -4.59 -18.40 -11.23
N LEU A 71 -5.39 -17.74 -12.10
CA LEU A 71 -6.76 -17.36 -11.76
C LEU A 71 -7.62 -18.56 -11.35
N ALA A 72 -7.42 -19.72 -11.95
CA ALA A 72 -8.12 -20.97 -11.58
C ALA A 72 -7.81 -21.43 -10.15
N SER A 73 -6.71 -20.96 -9.54
CA SER A 73 -6.36 -21.28 -8.15
C SER A 73 -7.01 -20.35 -7.11
N PHE A 74 -7.63 -19.27 -7.57
CA PHE A 74 -8.36 -18.35 -6.69
C PHE A 74 -9.66 -18.99 -6.18
N ARG A 75 -9.69 -19.35 -4.89
CA ARG A 75 -10.82 -20.06 -4.28
C ARG A 75 -11.89 -19.15 -3.69
N GLY A 76 -11.64 -17.84 -3.60
CA GLY A 76 -12.55 -16.88 -3.00
C GLY A 76 -12.57 -16.88 -1.46
N ASP A 77 -11.59 -17.52 -0.82
CA ASP A 77 -11.41 -17.55 0.66
C ASP A 77 -11.00 -16.16 1.19
N ALA A 78 -10.41 -15.33 0.33
CA ALA A 78 -10.07 -13.93 0.58
C ALA A 78 -10.62 -13.04 -0.53
N LYS A 79 -10.56 -11.71 -0.36
CA LYS A 79 -10.88 -10.77 -1.45
C LYS A 79 -9.92 -10.96 -2.63
N PHE A 80 -10.39 -10.73 -3.84
CA PHE A 80 -9.56 -10.78 -5.04
C PHE A 80 -8.37 -9.81 -4.95
N SER A 81 -8.59 -8.60 -4.41
CA SER A 81 -7.53 -7.63 -4.14
C SER A 81 -6.41 -8.18 -3.25
N THR A 82 -6.76 -8.87 -2.15
CA THR A 82 -5.76 -9.45 -1.22
C THR A 82 -4.96 -10.56 -1.91
N TRP A 83 -5.61 -11.41 -2.69
CA TRP A 83 -4.95 -12.45 -3.46
C TRP A 83 -3.99 -11.86 -4.51
N LEU A 84 -4.43 -10.82 -5.23
CA LEU A 84 -3.63 -10.13 -6.24
C LEU A 84 -2.41 -9.41 -5.62
N VAL A 85 -2.58 -8.75 -4.47
CA VAL A 85 -1.48 -8.14 -3.71
C VAL A 85 -0.45 -9.18 -3.28
N THR A 86 -0.89 -10.40 -2.88
CA THR A 86 0.04 -11.47 -2.52
C THR A 86 0.94 -11.85 -3.71
N ILE A 87 0.38 -11.90 -4.93
CA ILE A 87 1.16 -12.13 -6.15
C ILE A 87 2.13 -10.97 -6.40
N ALA A 88 1.65 -9.71 -6.29
CA ALA A 88 2.47 -8.51 -6.46
C ALA A 88 3.67 -8.47 -5.49
N MET A 89 3.43 -8.80 -4.21
CA MET A 89 4.48 -8.90 -3.19
C MET A 89 5.53 -9.95 -3.56
N ASN A 90 5.11 -11.10 -4.07
CA ASN A 90 6.02 -12.17 -4.48
C ASN A 90 6.87 -11.75 -5.69
N GLU A 91 6.28 -11.09 -6.69
CA GLU A 91 7.03 -10.56 -7.84
C GLU A 91 8.00 -9.44 -7.42
N GLY A 92 7.58 -8.52 -6.56
CA GLY A 92 8.47 -7.49 -6.00
C GLY A 92 9.66 -8.10 -5.24
N ARG A 93 9.43 -9.10 -4.38
CA ARG A 93 10.49 -9.82 -3.65
C ARG A 93 11.46 -10.54 -4.60
N LYS A 94 10.94 -11.15 -5.66
CA LYS A 94 11.75 -11.83 -6.68
C LYS A 94 12.68 -10.85 -7.39
N ARG A 95 12.19 -9.67 -7.80
CA ARG A 95 12.96 -8.59 -8.43
C ARG A 95 14.01 -8.04 -7.48
N LEU A 96 13.63 -7.74 -6.24
CA LEU A 96 14.55 -7.24 -5.23
C LEU A 96 15.71 -8.22 -4.96
N ARG A 97 15.44 -9.53 -4.94
CA ARG A 97 16.50 -10.55 -4.82
C ARG A 97 17.43 -10.56 -6.01
N LYS A 98 16.93 -10.41 -7.25
CA LYS A 98 17.77 -10.31 -8.45
C LYS A 98 18.70 -9.11 -8.37
N THR A 99 18.18 -7.94 -8.00
CA THR A 99 18.98 -6.71 -7.86
C THR A 99 20.02 -6.84 -6.76
N LYS A 100 19.70 -7.47 -5.63
CA LYS A 100 20.66 -7.71 -4.52
C LYS A 100 21.70 -8.77 -4.86
N ALA A 101 21.37 -9.78 -5.66
CA ALA A 101 22.34 -10.79 -6.11
C ALA A 101 23.41 -10.20 -7.04
N THR A 102 23.10 -9.07 -7.69
CA THR A 102 24.08 -8.30 -8.50
C THR A 102 24.94 -7.35 -7.63
N VAL A 103 24.47 -7.03 -6.42
CA VAL A 103 25.21 -6.23 -5.42
C VAL A 103 25.41 -7.13 -4.22
N ILE A 104 26.60 -7.76 -4.11
CA ILE A 104 26.97 -8.54 -2.93
C ILE A 104 27.19 -7.57 -1.77
N GLU A 105 26.14 -7.19 -1.08
CA GLU A 105 26.20 -6.64 0.25
C GLU A 105 25.37 -7.54 1.17
N SER A 106 26.08 -8.15 2.11
CA SER A 106 25.55 -8.84 3.28
C SER A 106 24.54 -7.95 3.98
N LEU A 107 23.25 -8.25 3.78
CA LEU A 107 22.24 -7.75 4.69
C LEU A 107 22.14 -8.76 5.82
N ASP A 108 22.81 -8.42 6.91
CA ASP A 108 22.44 -8.94 8.22
C ASP A 108 20.93 -8.82 8.36
N GLU A 109 20.27 -9.96 8.55
CA GLU A 109 18.90 -9.99 9.05
C GLU A 109 18.88 -9.06 10.25
N ASP A 110 18.11 -7.97 10.15
CA ASP A 110 17.89 -7.08 11.28
C ASP A 110 17.39 -7.93 12.46
N LYS A 111 18.33 -8.31 13.30
CA LYS A 111 18.07 -8.81 14.64
C LYS A 111 17.14 -7.79 15.26
N GLU A 112 16.02 -8.25 15.73
CA GLU A 112 14.98 -7.55 16.46
C GLU A 112 15.56 -6.35 17.19
N ALA A 113 15.34 -5.15 16.65
CA ALA A 113 15.76 -3.93 17.32
C ALA A 113 15.00 -3.86 18.63
N HIS A 114 15.74 -3.98 19.70
CA HIS A 114 15.34 -3.93 21.09
C HIS A 114 14.25 -2.91 21.35
N GLU A 115 13.32 -3.29 22.24
CA GLU A 115 12.37 -2.43 22.92
C GLU A 115 13.09 -1.23 23.54
N GLY A 116 13.22 -0.17 22.76
CA GLY A 116 13.53 1.15 23.31
C GLY A 116 12.23 1.69 23.91
N ASP A 117 12.30 2.03 25.17
CA ASP A 117 11.27 2.70 25.96
C ASP A 117 10.65 3.86 25.16
N PHE A 118 9.44 3.61 24.61
CA PHE A 118 8.76 4.56 23.74
C PHE A 118 7.62 5.21 24.49
N THR A 119 7.85 6.41 25.00
CA THR A 119 6.78 7.30 25.50
C THR A 119 5.90 7.74 24.32
N PRO A 120 4.59 7.48 24.33
CA PRO A 120 3.69 7.95 23.29
C PRO A 120 3.62 9.48 23.34
N VAL A 121 4.37 10.16 22.50
CA VAL A 121 4.02 11.54 22.15
C VAL A 121 2.71 11.48 21.39
N ALA A 122 1.75 12.36 21.75
CA ALA A 122 0.45 12.44 21.11
C ALA A 122 0.60 12.43 19.57
N LEU A 123 0.34 11.26 18.98
CA LEU A 123 0.53 11.00 17.57
C LEU A 123 -0.64 11.61 16.80
N THR A 124 -0.44 12.78 16.24
CA THR A 124 -1.32 13.21 15.13
C THR A 124 -1.09 12.23 14.01
N ASP A 125 -2.08 11.41 13.69
CA ASP A 125 -2.00 10.45 12.59
C ASP A 125 -1.73 11.25 11.31
N TRP A 126 -0.68 10.90 10.56
CA TRP A 126 -0.36 11.58 9.29
C TRP A 126 -1.51 11.50 8.27
N ARG A 127 -2.44 10.54 8.43
CA ARG A 127 -3.69 10.42 7.65
C ARG A 127 -4.72 11.49 7.99
N GLU A 128 -4.60 12.16 9.13
CA GLU A 128 -5.43 13.32 9.49
C GLU A 128 -5.00 14.61 8.76
N ILE A 129 -4.03 14.51 7.82
CA ILE A 129 -3.69 15.63 6.94
C ILE A 129 -4.93 15.95 6.11
N PRO A 130 -5.47 17.19 6.18
CA PRO A 130 -6.64 17.56 5.39
C PRO A 130 -6.41 17.27 3.90
N SER A 131 -7.39 16.65 3.24
CA SER A 131 -7.32 16.32 1.81
C SER A 131 -6.92 17.53 0.95
N VAL A 132 -7.39 18.73 1.31
CA VAL A 132 -7.01 20.01 0.70
C VAL A 132 -5.49 20.29 0.77
N ALA A 133 -4.80 19.82 1.81
CA ALA A 133 -3.34 19.96 1.90
C ALA A 133 -2.61 18.94 1.02
N LEU A 134 -3.18 17.74 0.84
CA LEU A 134 -2.68 16.70 -0.08
C LEU A 134 -2.91 17.04 -1.56
N GLU A 135 -3.76 18.01 -1.89
CA GLU A 135 -3.92 18.52 -3.24
C GLU A 135 -2.68 19.28 -3.73
N LYS A 136 -1.83 19.75 -2.81
CA LYS A 136 -0.55 20.35 -3.19
C LYS A 136 0.41 19.24 -3.65
N LYS A 137 0.84 19.32 -4.91
CA LYS A 137 1.79 18.39 -5.53
C LYS A 137 3.03 18.14 -4.65
N GLU A 138 3.55 19.21 -4.03
CA GLU A 138 4.70 19.16 -3.12
C GLU A 138 4.49 18.24 -1.92
N LEU A 139 3.32 18.27 -1.28
CA LEU A 139 3.08 17.42 -0.11
C LEU A 139 2.96 15.95 -0.51
N ARG A 140 2.34 15.65 -1.66
CA ARG A 140 2.30 14.28 -2.20
C ARG A 140 3.69 13.73 -2.49
N GLU A 141 4.57 14.56 -3.04
CA GLU A 141 5.97 14.19 -3.29
C GLU A 141 6.72 13.92 -1.98
N GLN A 142 6.49 14.74 -0.94
CA GLN A 142 7.09 14.52 0.38
C GLN A 142 6.59 13.25 1.06
N VAL A 143 5.28 12.95 0.97
CA VAL A 143 4.72 11.69 1.47
C VAL A 143 5.33 10.50 0.73
N ARG A 144 5.40 10.56 -0.61
CA ARG A 144 6.04 9.51 -1.43
C ARG A 144 7.49 9.30 -1.03
N ALA A 145 8.27 10.38 -0.89
CA ALA A 145 9.66 10.32 -0.47
C ALA A 145 9.79 9.72 0.95
N ALA A 146 8.94 10.15 1.89
CA ALA A 146 8.95 9.62 3.24
C ALA A 146 8.66 8.12 3.30
N VAL A 147 7.69 7.63 2.48
CA VAL A 147 7.41 6.18 2.34
C VAL A 147 8.62 5.45 1.77
N GLN A 148 9.24 5.99 0.72
CA GLN A 148 10.40 5.36 0.07
C GLN A 148 11.62 5.26 1.00
N ASP A 149 11.76 6.17 1.95
CA ASP A 149 12.87 6.18 2.91
C ASP A 149 12.67 5.20 4.09
N LEU A 150 11.47 4.65 4.25
CA LEU A 150 11.26 3.63 5.27
C LEU A 150 12.10 2.38 4.99
N PRO A 151 12.64 1.71 6.03
CA PRO A 151 13.13 0.35 5.92
C PRO A 151 12.04 -0.54 5.30
N GLN A 152 12.46 -1.52 4.47
CA GLN A 152 11.54 -2.34 3.68
C GLN A 152 10.41 -2.95 4.51
N ILE A 153 10.74 -3.54 5.67
CA ILE A 153 9.78 -4.21 6.56
C ILE A 153 8.66 -3.30 7.09
N TYR A 154 8.91 -2.01 7.26
CA TYR A 154 7.92 -1.02 7.68
C TYR A 154 7.17 -0.44 6.49
N ARG A 155 7.87 -0.20 5.38
CA ARG A 155 7.30 0.32 4.14
C ARG A 155 6.22 -0.59 3.56
N GLU A 156 6.49 -1.90 3.47
CA GLU A 156 5.52 -2.89 3.00
C GLU A 156 4.20 -2.80 3.78
N VAL A 157 4.29 -2.74 5.11
CA VAL A 157 3.10 -2.65 5.96
C VAL A 157 2.39 -1.30 5.81
N VAL A 158 3.12 -0.19 5.75
CA VAL A 158 2.53 1.16 5.59
C VAL A 158 1.82 1.27 4.24
N VAL A 159 2.44 0.78 3.16
CA VAL A 159 1.80 0.81 1.82
C VAL A 159 0.50 0.02 1.84
N LEU A 160 0.52 -1.23 2.30
CA LEU A 160 -0.68 -2.08 2.27
C LEU A 160 -1.79 -1.55 3.19
N ARG A 161 -1.43 -1.02 4.37
CA ARG A 161 -2.42 -0.57 5.38
C ARG A 161 -2.92 0.84 5.16
N ASP A 162 -2.04 1.76 4.80
CA ASP A 162 -2.34 3.18 4.82
C ASP A 162 -2.57 3.77 3.43
N LEU A 163 -2.00 3.18 2.37
CA LEU A 163 -2.20 3.62 1.01
C LEU A 163 -3.21 2.73 0.26
N GLU A 164 -3.13 1.41 0.42
CA GLU A 164 -4.00 0.45 -0.28
C GLU A 164 -5.18 -0.03 0.60
N GLU A 165 -5.32 0.50 1.82
CA GLU A 165 -6.45 0.31 2.73
C GLU A 165 -6.78 -1.15 3.08
N LEU A 166 -5.84 -2.10 2.91
CA LEU A 166 -6.03 -3.47 3.36
C LEU A 166 -6.23 -3.51 4.88
N ASN A 167 -7.09 -4.38 5.39
CA ASN A 167 -7.22 -4.58 6.82
C ASN A 167 -6.01 -5.34 7.42
N GLN A 168 -5.96 -5.55 8.73
CA GLN A 168 -4.79 -6.17 9.40
C GLN A 168 -4.62 -7.63 9.01
N GLU A 169 -5.72 -8.36 8.89
CA GLU A 169 -5.78 -9.76 8.50
C GLU A 169 -5.33 -9.94 7.05
N GLU A 170 -5.83 -9.11 6.14
CA GLU A 170 -5.45 -9.09 4.73
C GLU A 170 -3.96 -8.78 4.56
N THR A 171 -3.45 -7.79 5.32
CA THR A 171 -2.02 -7.43 5.31
C THR A 171 -1.15 -8.56 5.85
N ALA A 172 -1.56 -9.20 6.94
CA ALA A 172 -0.87 -10.34 7.52
C ALA A 172 -0.78 -11.51 6.52
N LEU A 173 -1.90 -11.81 5.84
CA LEU A 173 -1.97 -12.83 4.79
C LEU A 173 -1.05 -12.49 3.61
N ALA A 174 -1.11 -11.27 3.08
CA ALA A 174 -0.31 -10.83 1.94
C ALA A 174 1.21 -10.86 2.23
N LEU A 175 1.60 -10.50 3.46
CA LEU A 175 3.01 -10.48 3.87
C LEU A 175 3.52 -11.83 4.40
N GLY A 176 2.61 -12.76 4.75
CA GLY A 176 2.97 -14.03 5.39
C GLY A 176 3.52 -13.87 6.81
N ILE A 177 3.02 -12.89 7.57
CA ILE A 177 3.47 -12.57 8.94
C ILE A 177 2.29 -12.55 9.93
N PRO A 178 2.53 -12.77 11.24
CA PRO A 178 1.48 -12.64 12.25
C PRO A 178 0.86 -11.23 12.32
N ILE A 179 -0.43 -11.14 12.66
CA ILE A 179 -1.15 -9.86 12.83
C ILE A 179 -0.49 -8.97 13.89
N THR A 180 0.05 -9.56 14.95
CA THR A 180 0.79 -8.83 15.99
C THR A 180 1.99 -8.08 15.41
N LEU A 181 2.72 -8.72 14.49
CA LEU A 181 3.86 -8.11 13.81
C LEU A 181 3.43 -7.00 12.84
N VAL A 182 2.27 -7.17 12.17
CA VAL A 182 1.68 -6.10 11.34
C VAL A 182 1.44 -4.85 12.21
N LYS A 183 0.83 -5.00 13.38
CA LYS A 183 0.55 -3.88 14.31
C LYS A 183 1.84 -3.16 14.72
N VAL A 184 2.85 -3.91 15.15
CA VAL A 184 4.14 -3.34 15.58
C VAL A 184 4.85 -2.62 14.43
N ARG A 185 4.95 -3.26 13.26
CA ARG A 185 5.60 -2.66 12.09
C ARG A 185 4.87 -1.42 11.59
N LEU A 186 3.53 -1.45 11.56
CA LEU A 186 2.72 -0.29 11.18
C LEU A 186 2.96 0.88 12.12
N HIS A 187 2.92 0.63 13.43
CA HIS A 187 3.16 1.67 14.43
C HIS A 187 4.54 2.33 14.26
N ARG A 188 5.61 1.51 14.15
CA ARG A 188 6.98 2.01 13.93
C ARG A 188 7.10 2.77 12.60
N GLY A 189 6.52 2.24 11.52
CA GLY A 189 6.50 2.90 10.20
C GLY A 189 5.84 4.28 10.26
N ARG A 190 4.68 4.39 10.92
CA ARG A 190 3.96 5.65 11.10
C ARG A 190 4.75 6.69 11.92
N ILE A 191 5.47 6.25 12.95
CA ILE A 191 6.36 7.14 13.72
C ILE A 191 7.47 7.70 12.83
N MET A 192 8.12 6.85 12.03
CA MET A 192 9.15 7.29 11.11
C MET A 192 8.61 8.26 10.06
N MET A 193 7.43 7.98 9.49
CA MET A 193 6.71 8.88 8.58
C MET A 193 6.43 10.23 9.23
N GLN A 194 5.88 10.21 10.46
CA GLN A 194 5.56 11.43 11.19
C GLN A 194 6.79 12.31 11.41
N LYS A 195 7.91 11.73 11.87
CA LYS A 195 9.16 12.48 12.09
C LYS A 195 9.60 13.22 10.81
N LYS A 196 9.45 12.60 9.64
CA LYS A 196 9.82 13.21 8.36
C LYS A 196 8.81 14.26 7.89
N LEU A 197 7.53 14.04 8.11
CA LEU A 197 6.46 14.92 7.61
C LEU A 197 6.17 16.12 8.51
N VAL A 198 6.52 16.08 9.81
CA VAL A 198 6.28 17.18 10.76
C VAL A 198 6.75 18.56 10.26
N PRO A 199 7.93 18.74 9.67
CA PRO A 199 8.35 20.05 9.16
C PRO A 199 7.38 20.60 8.11
N TYR A 200 6.96 19.74 7.16
CA TYR A 200 6.05 20.11 6.06
C TYR A 200 4.63 20.37 6.54
N LEU A 201 4.15 19.60 7.52
CA LEU A 201 2.82 19.77 8.10
C LEU A 201 2.68 21.06 8.91
N LYS A 202 3.74 21.47 9.63
CA LYS A 202 3.78 22.75 10.33
C LYS A 202 3.66 23.91 9.33
N THR A 203 4.38 23.87 8.22
CA THR A 203 4.33 24.89 7.16
C THR A 203 2.95 24.90 6.49
N ALA A 204 2.37 23.76 6.18
CA ALA A 204 1.04 23.65 5.58
C ALA A 204 -0.06 24.20 6.51
N ARG A 205 -0.01 23.89 7.82
CA ARG A 205 -0.94 24.47 8.83
C ARG A 205 -0.83 26.00 8.94
N LEU A 206 0.38 26.54 8.90
CA LEU A 206 0.61 27.98 8.93
C LEU A 206 0.07 28.65 7.67
N SER A 207 0.26 28.06 6.50
CA SER A 207 -0.29 28.56 5.23
C SER A 207 -1.83 28.55 5.19
N LEU A 208 -2.47 27.51 5.73
CA LEU A 208 -3.94 27.43 5.83
C LEU A 208 -4.50 28.47 6.83
N LYS A 209 -3.83 28.66 7.98
CA LYS A 209 -4.22 29.72 8.95
C LYS A 209 -4.12 31.12 8.34
N ASN A 210 -3.04 31.42 7.63
CA ASN A 210 -2.84 32.71 6.99
C ASN A 210 -3.80 32.94 5.80
N GLY A 211 -4.16 31.90 5.06
CA GLY A 211 -5.16 31.97 3.98
C GLY A 211 -6.59 32.17 4.47
N LEU A 212 -6.94 31.68 5.68
CA LEU A 212 -8.24 31.94 6.32
C LEU A 212 -8.34 33.35 6.90
N LEU A 213 -7.26 33.86 7.51
CA LEU A 213 -7.25 35.21 8.07
C LEU A 213 -7.28 36.31 6.99
N GLY A 214 -6.74 36.06 5.80
CA GLY A 214 -6.78 37.00 4.66
C GLY A 214 -8.15 37.15 4.00
N ARG A 215 -9.12 36.26 4.25
CA ARG A 215 -10.50 36.35 3.71
C ARG A 215 -11.48 37.12 4.58
N PHE A 216 -11.08 37.50 5.78
CA PHE A 216 -11.91 38.28 6.71
C PHE A 216 -11.53 39.78 6.78
N GLN A 217 -10.64 40.27 5.90
CA GLN A 217 -10.21 41.67 5.84
C GLN A 217 -10.52 42.36 4.48
N GLN A 218 -11.55 41.87 3.76
CA GLN A 218 -12.11 42.62 2.63
C GLN A 218 -13.61 42.81 2.81
#